data_fe28bddffd599987a559a677b5337b32
#
_entry.id   fe28bddffd599987a559a677b5337b32
#
_cell.length_a   1.000
_cell.length_b   1.000
_cell.length_c   1.000
_cell.angle_alpha   90.00
_cell.angle_beta   90.00
_cell.angle_gamma   90.00
#
_symmetry.space_group_name_H-M   'P 1'
#
loop_
_entity.id
_entity.type
_entity.pdbx_description
1 polymer ?
#
loop_
_entity_poly.entity_id
_entity_poly.type
_entity_poly.pdbx_seq_one_letter_code
_entity_poly.pdbx_strand_id
1 'polypeptide(L)'
;MKKIWVLLLVLLILTGCRKTEYYEDTMPVPDTTAQQTETTAPEPETTMAENAPVQPALPESEEVFVRVLDYIPTASQELKYATADNFTGQVIYSFSDAYLRWGTVKKLMLVSRDLEELGLYLKIWDGFRPVSAQFTLWEVCPDPTYVANPNKGYSSHSRGNTVDLTLVDRNGVEVEMPTGFDDFSAKADRDYAECTPEAAANARLLESVMEKHGFSGYWGEWWHFNDT
;
A
#
# COMPACT_ATOMS: atom_id res chain seq x y z
N MET A 1 -39.84 42.47 29.65
CA MET A 1 -38.71 42.73 28.74
C MET A 1 -37.45 42.86 29.58
N LYS A 2 -36.66 41.77 29.71
CA LYS A 2 -35.35 41.79 30.38
C LYS A 2 -34.34 41.10 29.43
N LYS A 3 -33.40 41.89 28.89
CA LYS A 3 -32.29 41.43 28.07
C LYS A 3 -31.24 40.85 29.00
N ILE A 4 -30.91 39.54 28.80
CA ILE A 4 -29.80 38.88 29.48
C ILE A 4 -28.64 38.87 28.52
N TRP A 5 -27.56 39.53 28.90
CA TRP A 5 -26.27 39.50 28.22
C TRP A 5 -25.50 38.26 28.71
N VAL A 6 -25.16 37.35 27.82
CA VAL A 6 -24.24 36.23 28.12
C VAL A 6 -22.83 36.68 27.76
N LEU A 7 -22.00 36.82 28.78
CA LEU A 7 -20.59 37.12 28.68
C LEU A 7 -19.87 35.81 28.29
N LEU A 8 -19.26 35.75 27.12
CA LEU A 8 -18.38 34.65 26.71
C LEU A 8 -16.99 34.86 27.32
N LEU A 9 -16.63 34.03 28.30
CA LEU A 9 -15.29 33.98 28.88
C LEU A 9 -14.42 33.09 27.99
N VAL A 10 -13.51 33.68 27.22
CA VAL A 10 -12.48 32.93 26.51
C VAL A 10 -11.35 32.61 27.47
N LEU A 11 -11.28 31.34 27.86
CA LEU A 11 -10.17 30.82 28.66
C LEU A 11 -9.04 30.36 27.73
N LEU A 12 -7.96 31.15 27.62
CA LEU A 12 -6.73 30.76 27.00
C LEU A 12 -5.98 29.79 27.92
N ILE A 13 -6.00 28.50 27.58
CA ILE A 13 -5.12 27.51 28.22
C ILE A 13 -3.86 27.40 27.37
N LEU A 14 -2.80 28.06 27.83
CA LEU A 14 -1.43 27.82 27.39
C LEU A 14 -0.95 26.52 28.04
N THR A 15 -0.99 25.41 27.33
CA THR A 15 -0.30 24.18 27.75
C THR A 15 0.93 23.98 26.90
N GLY A 16 2.06 23.89 27.59
CA GLY A 16 3.40 23.86 27.01
C GLY A 16 3.66 22.67 26.10
N CYS A 17 4.40 22.94 25.03
CA CYS A 17 5.05 21.94 24.21
C CYS A 17 5.96 21.06 25.05
N ARG A 18 5.55 19.81 25.29
CA ARG A 18 6.50 18.74 25.59
C ARG A 18 7.06 18.26 24.25
N LYS A 19 8.35 18.49 24.02
CA LYS A 19 9.11 17.81 22.96
C LYS A 19 9.10 16.31 23.27
N THR A 20 8.38 15.55 22.52
CA THR A 20 8.61 14.11 22.40
C THR A 20 9.80 13.90 21.50
N GLU A 21 10.85 13.30 22.03
CA GLU A 21 11.99 12.81 21.24
C GLU A 21 11.46 11.67 20.37
N TYR A 22 11.50 11.88 19.05
CA TYR A 22 11.22 10.85 18.06
C TYR A 22 12.42 9.91 18.01
N TYR A 23 12.17 8.64 18.25
CA TYR A 23 13.13 7.58 17.96
C TYR A 23 13.20 7.44 16.43
N GLU A 24 14.30 7.85 15.82
CA GLU A 24 14.59 7.57 14.41
C GLU A 24 14.88 6.06 14.28
N ASP A 25 13.91 5.32 13.79
CA ASP A 25 14.12 3.93 13.36
C ASP A 25 14.78 3.96 11.98
N THR A 26 16.11 4.11 11.98
CA THR A 26 16.91 4.13 10.75
C THR A 26 17.02 2.72 10.21
N MET A 27 16.35 2.46 9.10
CA MET A 27 16.63 1.30 8.25
C MET A 27 18.12 1.31 7.84
N PRO A 28 18.85 0.20 7.92
CA PRO A 28 20.22 0.14 7.46
C PRO A 28 20.27 0.29 5.94
N VAL A 29 20.84 1.41 5.49
CA VAL A 29 21.22 1.63 4.09
C VAL A 29 22.48 0.80 3.82
N PRO A 30 22.55 -0.01 2.76
CA PRO A 30 23.79 -0.70 2.40
C PRO A 30 24.87 0.30 2.00
N ASP A 31 26.01 0.22 2.67
CA ASP A 31 27.20 1.04 2.44
C ASP A 31 27.83 0.68 1.08
N THR A 32 27.82 1.63 0.15
CA THR A 32 28.49 1.50 -1.14
C THR A 32 29.72 2.42 -1.15
N THR A 33 30.76 1.99 -0.48
CA THR A 33 32.09 2.60 -0.63
C THR A 33 32.99 1.65 -1.42
N ALA A 34 32.99 1.78 -2.75
CA ALA A 34 33.97 1.14 -3.60
C ALA A 34 34.99 2.18 -4.07
N GLN A 35 36.24 1.99 -3.68
CA GLN A 35 37.40 2.75 -4.10
C GLN A 35 37.64 2.61 -5.61
N GLN A 36 37.84 3.76 -6.28
CA GLN A 36 38.35 3.82 -7.65
C GLN A 36 39.85 3.55 -7.66
N THR A 37 40.25 2.50 -8.38
CA THR A 37 41.62 2.35 -8.89
C THR A 37 41.56 2.49 -10.41
N GLU A 38 42.16 3.56 -10.92
CA GLU A 38 42.43 3.73 -12.37
C GLU A 38 43.39 2.66 -12.87
N THR A 39 42.99 1.94 -13.89
CA THR A 39 43.93 1.17 -14.77
C THR A 39 43.46 1.29 -16.20
N THR A 40 44.25 1.97 -16.99
CA THR A 40 44.12 2.12 -18.45
C THR A 40 44.42 0.81 -19.13
N ALA A 41 43.49 0.30 -19.95
CA ALA A 41 43.78 -0.71 -20.97
C ALA A 41 42.66 -0.77 -22.03
N PRO A 42 42.85 -1.37 -23.22
CA PRO A 42 42.36 -0.86 -24.49
C PRO A 42 40.90 -1.24 -24.77
N GLU A 43 40.32 -0.42 -25.62
CA GLU A 43 38.93 -0.50 -26.14
C GLU A 43 38.69 -1.85 -26.83
N PRO A 44 37.68 -2.63 -26.46
CA PRO A 44 37.13 -3.70 -27.27
C PRO A 44 35.78 -3.31 -27.86
N GLU A 45 35.61 -3.72 -29.08
CA GLU A 45 34.47 -3.56 -29.98
C GLU A 45 33.12 -3.77 -29.25
N THR A 46 32.24 -2.80 -29.47
CA THR A 46 30.87 -2.76 -28.95
C THR A 46 30.01 -3.83 -29.62
N THR A 47 29.90 -4.99 -29.04
CA THR A 47 28.74 -5.83 -29.23
C THR A 47 27.66 -5.33 -28.29
N MET A 48 26.61 -4.74 -28.86
CA MET A 48 25.39 -4.39 -28.13
C MET A 48 24.74 -5.67 -27.58
N ALA A 49 25.15 -6.11 -26.39
CA ALA A 49 24.38 -7.07 -25.61
C ALA A 49 23.13 -6.34 -25.11
N GLU A 50 22.01 -6.72 -25.67
CA GLU A 50 20.66 -6.34 -25.23
C GLU A 50 20.58 -6.55 -23.72
N ASN A 51 20.47 -5.46 -22.95
CA ASN A 51 20.28 -5.52 -21.50
C ASN A 51 18.89 -6.08 -21.21
N ALA A 52 18.77 -7.40 -21.20
CA ALA A 52 17.62 -8.03 -20.58
C ALA A 52 17.56 -7.61 -19.10
N PRO A 53 16.40 -7.24 -18.56
CA PRO A 53 16.27 -6.87 -17.16
C PRO A 53 16.78 -8.03 -16.30
N VAL A 54 17.79 -7.75 -15.48
CA VAL A 54 18.34 -8.73 -14.53
C VAL A 54 17.22 -9.05 -13.54
N GLN A 55 16.69 -10.26 -13.60
CA GLN A 55 15.74 -10.71 -12.57
C GLN A 55 16.45 -10.69 -11.22
N PRO A 56 15.80 -10.15 -10.17
CA PRO A 56 16.36 -10.16 -8.83
C PRO A 56 16.59 -11.59 -8.35
N ALA A 57 17.62 -11.79 -7.54
CA ALA A 57 17.86 -13.08 -6.92
C ALA A 57 16.65 -13.50 -6.07
N LEU A 58 16.32 -14.79 -6.10
CA LEU A 58 15.23 -15.30 -5.28
C LEU A 58 15.60 -15.20 -3.79
N PRO A 59 14.72 -14.64 -2.95
CA PRO A 59 14.94 -14.55 -1.51
C PRO A 59 15.09 -15.93 -0.85
N GLU A 60 15.93 -16.01 0.18
CA GLU A 60 16.21 -17.25 0.91
C GLU A 60 15.04 -17.72 1.81
N SER A 61 14.12 -16.81 2.16
CA SER A 61 12.99 -17.10 3.05
C SER A 61 11.74 -16.36 2.59
N GLU A 62 10.58 -16.98 2.83
CA GLU A 62 9.27 -16.36 2.57
C GLU A 62 8.98 -15.13 3.44
N GLU A 63 9.69 -15.01 4.57
CA GLU A 63 9.55 -13.93 5.53
C GLU A 63 10.27 -12.62 5.14
N VAL A 64 11.18 -12.69 4.15
CA VAL A 64 11.93 -11.53 3.69
C VAL A 64 10.99 -10.55 3.00
N PHE A 65 11.11 -9.27 3.35
CA PHE A 65 10.40 -8.21 2.64
C PHE A 65 11.08 -7.93 1.29
N VAL A 66 10.27 -7.88 0.25
CA VAL A 66 10.73 -7.57 -1.11
C VAL A 66 9.88 -6.46 -1.71
N ARG A 67 10.47 -5.71 -2.63
CA ARG A 67 9.74 -4.73 -3.43
C ARG A 67 8.88 -5.45 -4.45
N VAL A 68 7.58 -5.15 -4.47
CA VAL A 68 6.60 -5.88 -5.31
C VAL A 68 6.95 -5.78 -6.79
N LEU A 69 7.29 -4.57 -7.28
CA LEU A 69 7.55 -4.34 -8.70
C LEU A 69 8.82 -5.01 -9.22
N ASP A 70 9.73 -5.45 -8.36
CA ASP A 70 10.91 -6.22 -8.78
C ASP A 70 10.52 -7.62 -9.28
N TYR A 71 9.39 -8.16 -8.83
CA TYR A 71 8.91 -9.50 -9.17
C TYR A 71 7.63 -9.49 -10.01
N ILE A 72 6.89 -8.37 -10.02
CA ILE A 72 5.68 -8.15 -10.82
C ILE A 72 5.85 -6.84 -11.60
N PRO A 73 6.72 -6.81 -12.62
CA PRO A 73 7.05 -5.57 -13.35
C PRO A 73 5.89 -5.04 -14.20
N THR A 74 4.86 -5.84 -14.42
CA THR A 74 3.62 -5.46 -15.12
C THR A 74 2.64 -4.73 -14.21
N ALA A 75 2.79 -4.85 -12.88
CA ALA A 75 2.00 -4.10 -11.91
C ALA A 75 2.43 -2.62 -11.90
N SER A 76 1.53 -1.78 -11.42
CA SER A 76 1.81 -0.40 -11.05
C SER A 76 1.57 -0.19 -9.55
N GLN A 77 2.03 0.94 -9.03
CA GLN A 77 1.79 1.31 -7.64
C GLN A 77 1.49 2.80 -7.51
N GLU A 78 0.60 3.11 -6.58
CA GLU A 78 0.29 4.46 -6.13
C GLU A 78 -0.02 4.37 -4.65
N LEU A 79 1.04 4.27 -3.82
CA LEU A 79 0.83 4.16 -2.38
C LEU A 79 0.11 5.41 -1.88
N LYS A 80 -1.16 5.26 -1.54
CA LYS A 80 -2.05 6.38 -1.18
C LYS A 80 -1.53 7.16 0.03
N TYR A 81 -0.96 6.46 0.99
CA TYR A 81 -0.37 7.10 2.18
C TYR A 81 1.00 7.73 1.94
N ALA A 82 1.62 7.54 0.76
CA ALA A 82 2.82 8.27 0.34
C ALA A 82 2.51 9.67 -0.24
N THR A 83 1.25 9.99 -0.40
CA THR A 83 0.75 11.30 -0.88
C THR A 83 -0.30 11.84 0.08
N ALA A 84 -0.78 13.05 -0.13
CA ALA A 84 -1.93 13.60 0.61
C ALA A 84 -3.29 13.15 0.04
N ASP A 85 -3.31 12.35 -1.02
CA ASP A 85 -4.51 11.76 -1.62
C ASP A 85 -4.96 10.50 -0.86
N ASN A 86 -5.37 10.70 0.39
CA ASN A 86 -5.92 9.70 1.28
C ASN A 86 -6.87 10.36 2.30
N PHE A 87 -7.60 9.58 3.07
CA PHE A 87 -8.63 10.11 3.99
C PHE A 87 -8.09 11.07 5.07
N THR A 88 -6.79 11.04 5.38
CA THR A 88 -6.17 11.95 6.36
C THR A 88 -5.82 13.32 5.77
N GLY A 89 -5.71 13.42 4.44
CA GLY A 89 -5.21 14.60 3.75
C GLY A 89 -3.73 14.90 4.01
N GLN A 90 -2.96 13.93 4.54
CA GLN A 90 -1.56 14.09 4.92
C GLN A 90 -0.68 13.01 4.29
N VAL A 91 0.60 13.32 4.09
CA VAL A 91 1.62 12.35 3.73
C VAL A 91 2.00 11.56 5.00
N ILE A 92 1.75 10.26 5.00
CA ILE A 92 2.00 9.37 6.13
C ILE A 92 3.30 8.60 5.95
N TYR A 93 3.58 8.12 4.72
CA TYR A 93 4.78 7.34 4.41
C TYR A 93 5.91 8.23 3.94
N SER A 94 7.15 7.90 4.34
CA SER A 94 8.37 8.50 3.83
C SER A 94 8.96 7.76 2.61
N PHE A 95 8.26 6.74 2.11
CA PHE A 95 8.64 5.90 0.98
C PHE A 95 7.45 5.76 0.01
N SER A 96 7.75 5.38 -1.24
CA SER A 96 6.76 5.25 -2.32
C SER A 96 6.76 3.88 -3.00
N ASP A 97 7.60 2.96 -2.56
CA ASP A 97 7.64 1.60 -3.07
C ASP A 97 6.81 0.64 -2.20
N ALA A 98 6.04 -0.22 -2.85
CA ALA A 98 5.27 -1.25 -2.18
C ALA A 98 6.18 -2.43 -1.80
N TYR A 99 6.18 -2.78 -0.53
CA TYR A 99 6.89 -3.94 0.01
C TYR A 99 5.88 -4.94 0.58
N LEU A 100 6.13 -6.23 0.37
CA LEU A 100 5.40 -7.34 0.98
C LEU A 100 6.40 -8.46 1.31
N ARG A 101 5.99 -9.43 2.14
CA ARG A 101 6.76 -10.65 2.34
C ARG A 101 6.86 -11.45 1.04
N TRP A 102 8.01 -12.09 0.82
CA TRP A 102 8.24 -12.88 -0.38
C TRP A 102 7.19 -13.97 -0.59
N GLY A 103 6.74 -14.64 0.47
CA GLY A 103 5.66 -15.63 0.41
C GLY A 103 4.39 -15.04 -0.22
N THR A 104 4.00 -13.84 0.20
CA THR A 104 2.84 -13.11 -0.34
C THR A 104 3.05 -12.67 -1.78
N VAL A 105 4.25 -12.16 -2.11
CA VAL A 105 4.57 -11.75 -3.49
C VAL A 105 4.50 -12.93 -4.45
N LYS A 106 4.96 -14.13 -4.06
CA LYS A 106 4.84 -15.34 -4.89
C LYS A 106 3.39 -15.66 -5.26
N LYS A 107 2.46 -15.54 -4.31
CA LYS A 107 1.03 -15.72 -4.58
C LYS A 107 0.50 -14.61 -5.49
N LEU A 108 0.90 -13.36 -5.24
CA LEU A 108 0.48 -12.20 -6.03
C LEU A 108 1.00 -12.27 -7.49
N MET A 109 2.17 -12.89 -7.74
CA MET A 109 2.65 -13.18 -9.10
C MET A 109 1.70 -14.11 -9.86
N LEU A 110 1.08 -15.07 -9.18
CA LEU A 110 0.10 -15.96 -9.80
C LEU A 110 -1.21 -15.21 -10.10
N VAL A 111 -1.65 -14.34 -9.20
CA VAL A 111 -2.79 -13.43 -9.42
C VAL A 111 -2.53 -12.55 -10.63
N SER A 112 -1.37 -11.88 -10.69
CA SER A 112 -0.99 -11.00 -11.81
C SER A 112 -1.06 -11.74 -13.14
N ARG A 113 -0.47 -12.93 -13.22
CA ARG A 113 -0.49 -13.75 -14.45
C ARG A 113 -1.91 -14.06 -14.92
N ASP A 114 -2.79 -14.49 -14.02
CA ASP A 114 -4.15 -14.84 -14.38
C ASP A 114 -4.96 -13.62 -14.86
N LEU A 115 -4.71 -12.44 -14.28
CA LEU A 115 -5.33 -11.18 -14.70
C LEU A 115 -4.78 -10.68 -16.03
N GLU A 116 -3.48 -10.83 -16.28
CA GLU A 116 -2.83 -10.45 -17.53
C GLU A 116 -3.38 -11.21 -18.74
N GLU A 117 -3.79 -12.48 -18.55
CA GLU A 117 -4.50 -13.27 -19.58
C GLU A 117 -5.84 -12.63 -19.99
N LEU A 118 -6.42 -11.83 -19.09
CA LEU A 118 -7.66 -11.07 -19.33
C LEU A 118 -7.40 -9.62 -19.77
N GLY A 119 -6.13 -9.22 -19.92
CA GLY A 119 -5.73 -7.86 -20.26
C GLY A 119 -5.89 -6.86 -19.12
N LEU A 120 -5.91 -7.35 -17.89
CA LEU A 120 -5.99 -6.56 -16.65
C LEU A 120 -4.67 -6.65 -15.89
N TYR A 121 -4.35 -5.59 -15.16
CA TYR A 121 -3.09 -5.46 -14.43
C TYR A 121 -3.35 -4.94 -13.02
N LEU A 122 -2.46 -5.29 -12.09
CA LEU A 122 -2.54 -4.86 -10.70
C LEU A 122 -2.05 -3.42 -10.53
N LYS A 123 -2.74 -2.64 -9.70
CA LYS A 123 -2.27 -1.37 -9.17
C LYS A 123 -2.33 -1.41 -7.65
N ILE A 124 -1.17 -1.31 -7.00
CA ILE A 124 -1.03 -1.41 -5.55
C ILE A 124 -1.28 -0.03 -4.92
N TRP A 125 -2.21 0.03 -3.96
CA TRP A 125 -2.54 1.22 -3.18
C TRP A 125 -1.91 1.23 -1.79
N ASP A 126 -1.76 0.05 -1.15
CA ASP A 126 -1.02 -0.13 0.09
C ASP A 126 -0.45 -1.55 0.20
N GLY A 127 0.65 -1.70 0.93
CA GLY A 127 1.30 -2.97 1.21
C GLY A 127 1.76 -3.02 2.66
N PHE A 128 3.08 -3.16 2.89
CA PHE A 128 3.63 -3.05 4.23
C PHE A 128 3.39 -1.65 4.80
N ARG A 129 2.72 -1.60 5.95
CA ARG A 129 2.44 -0.38 6.70
C ARG A 129 3.26 -0.39 7.99
N PRO A 130 4.21 0.54 8.17
CA PRO A 130 4.94 0.68 9.44
C PRO A 130 3.98 0.86 10.62
N VAL A 131 4.36 0.31 11.77
CA VAL A 131 3.53 0.44 13.00
C VAL A 131 3.34 1.90 13.38
N SER A 132 4.36 2.75 13.18
CA SER A 132 4.26 4.20 13.41
C SER A 132 3.19 4.85 12.53
N ALA A 133 3.09 4.47 11.27
CA ALA A 133 2.05 4.95 10.37
C ALA A 133 0.64 4.55 10.85
N GLN A 134 0.48 3.34 11.40
CA GLN A 134 -0.79 2.91 11.96
C GLN A 134 -1.20 3.76 13.17
N PHE A 135 -0.26 4.22 14.01
CA PHE A 135 -0.55 5.18 15.07
C PHE A 135 -1.02 6.52 14.53
N THR A 136 -0.37 7.05 13.49
CA THR A 136 -0.78 8.30 12.86
C THR A 136 -2.20 8.19 12.26
N LEU A 137 -2.53 7.10 11.59
CA LEU A 137 -3.88 6.86 11.07
C LEU A 137 -4.92 6.81 12.20
N TRP A 138 -4.58 6.14 13.31
CA TRP A 138 -5.46 6.05 14.48
C TRP A 138 -5.67 7.40 15.18
N GLU A 139 -4.67 8.27 15.22
CA GLU A 139 -4.81 9.63 15.78
C GLU A 139 -5.79 10.47 14.97
N VAL A 140 -5.85 10.28 13.65
CA VAL A 140 -6.76 11.00 12.76
C VAL A 140 -8.17 10.41 12.82
N CYS A 141 -8.29 9.09 12.80
CA CYS A 141 -9.57 8.37 12.82
C CYS A 141 -9.54 7.25 13.88
N PRO A 142 -9.83 7.56 15.17
CA PRO A 142 -9.81 6.58 16.24
C PRO A 142 -11.08 5.71 16.28
N ASP A 143 -11.49 5.21 15.13
CA ASP A 143 -12.65 4.33 14.97
C ASP A 143 -12.17 2.95 14.48
N PRO A 144 -12.35 1.89 15.30
CA PRO A 144 -11.89 0.55 14.95
C PRO A 144 -12.66 -0.10 13.79
N THR A 145 -13.73 0.52 13.33
CA THR A 145 -14.45 0.09 12.11
C THR A 145 -13.62 0.34 10.85
N TYR A 146 -12.85 1.44 10.84
CA TYR A 146 -12.09 1.91 9.68
C TYR A 146 -10.57 1.77 9.85
N VAL A 147 -10.08 1.98 11.07
CA VAL A 147 -8.64 1.94 11.35
C VAL A 147 -8.39 0.96 12.50
N ALA A 148 -7.59 -0.08 12.25
CA ALA A 148 -7.22 -1.02 13.30
C ALA A 148 -6.52 -0.28 14.46
N ASN A 149 -7.00 -0.53 15.69
CA ASN A 149 -6.47 0.14 16.89
C ASN A 149 -5.06 -0.39 17.24
N PRO A 150 -4.00 0.40 17.04
CA PRO A 150 -2.61 -0.05 17.26
C PRO A 150 -2.31 -0.37 18.73
N ASN A 151 -3.13 0.11 19.67
CA ASN A 151 -2.98 -0.20 21.10
C ASN A 151 -3.55 -1.57 21.48
N LYS A 152 -4.29 -2.23 20.58
CA LYS A 152 -4.89 -3.56 20.79
C LYS A 152 -4.22 -4.66 19.96
N GLY A 153 -3.31 -4.32 19.07
CA GLY A 153 -2.58 -5.24 18.20
C GLY A 153 -2.07 -4.58 16.94
N TYR A 154 -1.28 -5.30 16.19
CA TYR A 154 -0.75 -4.79 14.90
C TYR A 154 -1.78 -4.97 13.79
N SER A 155 -1.83 -4.00 12.87
CA SER A 155 -2.53 -4.16 11.59
C SER A 155 -1.94 -5.34 10.81
N SER A 156 -2.77 -6.03 10.03
CA SER A 156 -2.32 -7.08 9.11
C SER A 156 -1.28 -6.53 8.11
N HIS A 157 -1.44 -5.28 7.66
CA HIS A 157 -0.45 -4.59 6.82
C HIS A 157 0.93 -4.49 7.47
N SER A 158 1.01 -4.27 8.79
CA SER A 158 2.29 -4.22 9.51
C SER A 158 3.04 -5.55 9.53
N ARG A 159 2.38 -6.65 9.15
CA ARG A 159 3.02 -7.98 9.01
C ARG A 159 3.58 -8.21 7.61
N GLY A 160 3.22 -7.38 6.63
CA GLY A 160 3.65 -7.50 5.24
C GLY A 160 2.98 -8.63 4.44
N ASN A 161 1.84 -9.13 4.92
CA ASN A 161 1.04 -10.17 4.25
C ASN A 161 -0.37 -9.69 3.86
N THR A 162 -0.54 -8.38 3.77
CA THR A 162 -1.81 -7.74 3.39
C THR A 162 -1.53 -6.70 2.31
N VAL A 163 -2.41 -6.64 1.33
CA VAL A 163 -2.30 -5.71 0.20
C VAL A 163 -3.67 -5.08 -0.09
N ASP A 164 -3.67 -3.77 -0.32
CA ASP A 164 -4.77 -3.03 -0.90
C ASP A 164 -4.43 -2.73 -2.36
N LEU A 165 -5.33 -3.10 -3.26
CA LEU A 165 -5.07 -3.00 -4.69
C LEU A 165 -6.35 -2.85 -5.52
N THR A 166 -6.16 -2.38 -6.76
CA THR A 166 -7.20 -2.30 -7.78
C THR A 166 -6.70 -2.87 -9.11
N LEU A 167 -7.55 -2.80 -10.12
CA LEU A 167 -7.27 -3.21 -11.49
C LEU A 167 -7.12 -2.01 -12.42
N VAL A 168 -6.17 -2.13 -13.33
CA VAL A 168 -5.99 -1.20 -14.45
C VAL A 168 -5.99 -1.96 -15.77
N ASP A 169 -6.31 -1.26 -16.87
CA ASP A 169 -6.15 -1.76 -18.22
C ASP A 169 -4.68 -1.71 -18.68
N ARG A 170 -4.40 -2.15 -19.92
CA ARG A 170 -3.06 -2.12 -20.51
C ARG A 170 -2.43 -0.73 -20.67
N ASN A 171 -3.24 0.32 -20.54
CA ASN A 171 -2.79 1.71 -20.62
C ASN A 171 -2.58 2.31 -19.22
N GLY A 172 -2.79 1.54 -18.15
CA GLY A 172 -2.69 1.99 -16.77
C GLY A 172 -3.92 2.77 -16.28
N VAL A 173 -5.04 2.73 -17.03
CA VAL A 173 -6.29 3.37 -16.63
C VAL A 173 -7.05 2.43 -15.70
N GLU A 174 -7.46 2.93 -14.54
CA GLU A 174 -8.26 2.14 -13.59
C GLU A 174 -9.60 1.73 -14.23
N VAL A 175 -9.95 0.46 -14.08
CA VAL A 175 -11.28 -0.03 -14.45
C VAL A 175 -12.30 0.42 -13.41
N GLU A 176 -13.56 0.45 -13.80
CA GLU A 176 -14.63 0.84 -12.88
C GLU A 176 -14.73 -0.16 -11.72
N MET A 177 -14.58 0.34 -10.49
CA MET A 177 -14.67 -0.42 -9.25
C MET A 177 -15.74 0.20 -8.34
N PRO A 178 -16.21 -0.51 -7.28
CA PRO A 178 -17.33 -0.03 -6.44
C PRO A 178 -17.09 1.35 -5.85
N THR A 179 -15.86 1.64 -5.40
CA THR A 179 -15.47 2.92 -4.80
C THR A 179 -13.99 3.21 -5.07
N GLY A 180 -13.52 4.39 -4.71
CA GLY A 180 -12.08 4.67 -4.53
C GLY A 180 -11.53 4.03 -3.26
N PHE A 181 -10.23 4.21 -3.04
CA PHE A 181 -9.52 3.78 -1.82
C PHE A 181 -10.02 4.55 -0.60
N ASP A 182 -10.14 3.87 0.55
CA ASP A 182 -10.62 4.44 1.81
C ASP A 182 -12.01 5.11 1.75
N ASP A 183 -12.85 4.71 0.80
CA ASP A 183 -14.26 5.06 0.85
C ASP A 183 -14.95 4.14 1.87
N PHE A 184 -15.21 4.68 3.05
CA PHE A 184 -15.82 3.96 4.17
C PHE A 184 -17.36 3.92 4.11
N SER A 185 -17.95 4.10 2.94
CA SER A 185 -19.40 3.93 2.74
C SER A 185 -19.75 2.46 2.53
N ALA A 186 -21.04 2.12 2.67
CA ALA A 186 -21.53 0.76 2.39
C ALA A 186 -21.29 0.29 0.93
N LYS A 187 -20.95 1.21 0.01
CA LYS A 187 -20.58 0.85 -1.35
C LYS A 187 -19.27 0.06 -1.44
N ALA A 188 -18.40 0.20 -0.41
CA ALA A 188 -17.15 -0.56 -0.32
C ALA A 188 -17.36 -2.02 0.09
N ASP A 189 -18.55 -2.36 0.62
CA ASP A 189 -18.87 -3.70 1.10
C ASP A 189 -18.86 -4.73 -0.04
N ARG A 190 -18.41 -5.95 0.26
CA ARG A 190 -18.31 -7.06 -0.70
C ARG A 190 -19.65 -7.70 -1.11
N ASP A 191 -20.78 -7.17 -0.68
CA ASP A 191 -22.07 -7.56 -1.24
C ASP A 191 -22.30 -6.97 -2.64
N TYR A 192 -21.58 -5.86 -2.93
CA TYR A 192 -21.62 -5.14 -4.21
C TYR A 192 -23.04 -4.70 -4.62
N ALA A 193 -23.89 -4.39 -3.62
CA ALA A 193 -25.30 -4.09 -3.85
C ALA A 193 -25.52 -2.64 -4.32
N GLU A 194 -24.63 -1.71 -3.92
CA GLU A 194 -24.80 -0.28 -4.12
C GLU A 194 -23.93 0.30 -5.25
N CYS A 195 -23.33 -0.55 -6.09
CA CYS A 195 -22.49 -0.13 -7.22
C CYS A 195 -23.11 -0.53 -8.57
N THR A 196 -22.48 -0.08 -9.66
CA THR A 196 -22.92 -0.47 -11.01
C THR A 196 -22.69 -1.96 -11.24
N PRO A 197 -23.42 -2.58 -12.17
CA PRO A 197 -23.20 -3.97 -12.55
C PRO A 197 -21.76 -4.24 -13.04
N GLU A 198 -21.13 -3.26 -13.71
CA GLU A 198 -19.77 -3.36 -14.22
C GLU A 198 -18.77 -3.34 -13.05
N ALA A 199 -18.88 -2.37 -12.14
CA ALA A 199 -18.04 -2.31 -10.94
C ALA A 199 -18.16 -3.59 -10.11
N ALA A 200 -19.40 -4.09 -9.90
CA ALA A 200 -19.64 -5.35 -9.21
C ALA A 200 -18.97 -6.55 -9.90
N ALA A 201 -19.02 -6.61 -11.24
CA ALA A 201 -18.40 -7.69 -12.00
C ALA A 201 -16.86 -7.64 -11.87
N ASN A 202 -16.25 -6.46 -11.98
CA ASN A 202 -14.82 -6.27 -11.86
C ASN A 202 -14.32 -6.61 -10.44
N ALA A 203 -15.05 -6.18 -9.40
CA ALA A 203 -14.70 -6.47 -8.02
C ALA A 203 -14.79 -7.98 -7.71
N ARG A 204 -15.85 -8.66 -8.18
CA ARG A 204 -15.99 -10.13 -8.04
C ARG A 204 -14.93 -10.89 -8.82
N LEU A 205 -14.53 -10.41 -10.00
CA LEU A 205 -13.44 -11.01 -10.76
C LEU A 205 -12.14 -10.93 -9.96
N LEU A 206 -11.77 -9.73 -9.46
CA LEU A 206 -10.60 -9.53 -8.62
C LEU A 206 -10.64 -10.45 -7.40
N GLU A 207 -11.74 -10.46 -6.65
CA GLU A 207 -11.96 -11.32 -5.48
C GLU A 207 -11.74 -12.79 -5.82
N SER A 208 -12.37 -13.29 -6.88
CA SER A 208 -12.26 -14.70 -7.31
C SER A 208 -10.83 -15.10 -7.65
N VAL A 209 -10.06 -14.22 -8.34
CA VAL A 209 -8.66 -14.50 -8.69
C VAL A 209 -7.77 -14.45 -7.46
N MET A 210 -7.98 -13.49 -6.56
CA MET A 210 -7.24 -13.39 -5.30
C MET A 210 -7.48 -14.63 -4.43
N GLU A 211 -8.74 -15.04 -4.24
CA GLU A 211 -9.11 -16.22 -3.45
C GLU A 211 -8.53 -17.51 -4.04
N LYS A 212 -8.54 -17.67 -5.36
CA LYS A 212 -7.93 -18.80 -6.07
C LYS A 212 -6.47 -18.99 -5.68
N HIS A 213 -5.76 -17.91 -5.37
CA HIS A 213 -4.34 -17.92 -5.04
C HIS A 213 -4.06 -17.77 -3.53
N GLY A 214 -5.06 -17.99 -2.68
CA GLY A 214 -4.88 -18.07 -1.23
C GLY A 214 -4.85 -16.72 -0.53
N PHE A 215 -5.60 -15.77 -1.04
CA PHE A 215 -5.94 -14.55 -0.33
C PHE A 215 -7.37 -14.60 0.19
N SER A 216 -7.66 -13.84 1.24
CA SER A 216 -9.02 -13.62 1.74
C SER A 216 -9.32 -12.13 1.82
N GLY A 217 -10.50 -11.72 1.35
CA GLY A 217 -10.95 -10.35 1.45
C GLY A 217 -11.42 -9.96 2.86
N TYR A 218 -11.41 -8.67 3.15
CA TYR A 218 -12.12 -8.09 4.29
C TYR A 218 -13.50 -7.59 3.83
N TRP A 219 -14.56 -7.89 4.58
CA TRP A 219 -15.94 -7.64 4.16
C TRP A 219 -16.23 -6.18 3.79
N GLY A 220 -15.78 -5.24 4.61
CA GLY A 220 -16.06 -3.82 4.45
C GLY A 220 -15.19 -3.08 3.44
N GLU A 221 -14.25 -3.77 2.76
CA GLU A 221 -13.27 -3.15 1.86
C GLU A 221 -12.99 -4.07 0.68
N TRP A 222 -13.55 -3.77 -0.50
CA TRP A 222 -13.38 -4.61 -1.69
C TRP A 222 -11.92 -4.70 -2.17
N TRP A 223 -11.08 -3.70 -1.87
CA TRP A 223 -9.67 -3.63 -2.26
C TRP A 223 -8.72 -4.39 -1.34
N HIS A 224 -9.15 -4.72 -0.11
CA HIS A 224 -8.30 -5.28 0.96
C HIS A 224 -8.25 -6.80 0.93
N PHE A 225 -7.03 -7.36 0.84
CA PHE A 225 -6.78 -8.79 0.80
C PHE A 225 -5.66 -9.21 1.74
N ASN A 226 -5.94 -10.22 2.55
CA ASN A 226 -4.98 -10.87 3.45
C ASN A 226 -4.49 -12.17 2.83
N ASP A 227 -3.18 -12.41 2.86
CA ASP A 227 -2.57 -13.70 2.58
C ASP A 227 -2.86 -14.69 3.72
N THR A 228 -3.36 -15.90 3.39
CA THR A 228 -3.83 -16.92 4.34
C THR A 228 -2.94 -18.17 4.38
#